data_42b5fe71b0a810ac9da9707a04e91dd0
#
_entry.id   42b5fe71b0a810ac9da9707a04e91dd0
#
_cell.length_a   1.000
_cell.length_b   1.000
_cell.length_c   1.000
_cell.angle_alpha   90.00
_cell.angle_beta   90.00
_cell.angle_gamma   90.00
#
_symmetry.space_group_name_H-M   'P 1'
#
loop_
_entity.id
_entity.type
_entity.pdbx_description
1 polymer ?
#
loop_
_entity_poly.entity_id
_entity_poly.type
_entity_poly.pdbx_seq_one_letter_code
_entity_poly.pdbx_strand_id
1 'polypeptide(L)'
;MPSQTSSDPAGDDLPDSARPSLDALGRPLRSLRVSVIDRCDLRCAYCMPEEDYAWLPKEGILTFDEILRLVDGFVEQGVRRVRLTGGEPLLRGGLVDLVRDLSIRHGVEDLAITTNATQLARW
;
A
#
# COMPACT_ATOMS: atom_id res chain seq x y z
N MET A 1 -45.07 -4.34 0.26
CA MET A 1 -44.12 -5.46 0.29
C MET A 1 -42.84 -5.03 0.91
N PRO A 2 -42.54 -5.60 2.03
CA PRO A 2 -41.24 -5.32 2.59
C PRO A 2 -40.20 -5.79 1.59
N SER A 3 -39.35 -4.87 1.19
CA SER A 3 -38.14 -5.25 0.48
C SER A 3 -37.43 -6.27 1.34
N GLN A 4 -37.21 -7.42 0.79
CA GLN A 4 -36.35 -8.38 1.42
C GLN A 4 -34.98 -7.74 1.55
N THR A 5 -34.65 -7.27 2.72
CA THR A 5 -33.27 -7.07 3.05
C THR A 5 -32.61 -8.42 2.96
N SER A 6 -32.06 -8.73 1.84
CA SER A 6 -31.08 -9.77 1.78
C SER A 6 -29.88 -9.32 2.59
N SER A 7 -29.94 -9.48 3.89
CA SER A 7 -28.74 -9.57 4.67
C SER A 7 -28.02 -10.77 4.11
N ASP A 8 -26.92 -10.54 3.43
CA ASP A 8 -26.07 -11.63 2.97
C ASP A 8 -25.64 -12.40 4.20
N PRO A 9 -26.13 -13.64 4.42
CA PRO A 9 -25.80 -14.38 5.64
C PRO A 9 -24.32 -14.70 5.74
N ALA A 10 -23.57 -14.63 4.65
CA ALA A 10 -22.12 -14.83 4.65
C ALA A 10 -21.36 -13.67 5.31
N GLY A 11 -21.96 -12.50 5.44
CA GLY A 11 -21.36 -11.34 6.09
C GLY A 11 -21.36 -11.41 7.61
N ASP A 12 -22.32 -12.10 8.19
CA ASP A 12 -22.52 -12.14 9.64
C ASP A 12 -21.76 -13.29 10.34
N ASP A 13 -21.34 -14.29 9.59
CA ASP A 13 -20.69 -15.49 10.12
C ASP A 13 -19.14 -15.38 10.14
N LEU A 14 -18.58 -14.30 9.63
CA LEU A 14 -17.13 -14.11 9.69
C LEU A 14 -16.69 -13.72 11.11
N PRO A 15 -15.60 -14.31 11.62
CA PRO A 15 -15.05 -13.87 12.88
C PRO A 15 -14.72 -12.38 12.82
N ASP A 16 -14.88 -11.70 13.92
CA ASP A 16 -14.71 -10.25 14.01
C ASP A 16 -13.34 -9.77 13.46
N SER A 17 -12.31 -10.59 13.65
CA SER A 17 -10.97 -10.36 13.10
C SER A 17 -10.88 -10.46 11.58
N ALA A 18 -11.87 -11.04 10.91
CA ALA A 18 -11.90 -11.17 9.46
C ALA A 18 -12.76 -10.10 8.78
N ARG A 19 -13.44 -9.27 9.56
CA ARG A 19 -14.28 -8.20 9.01
C ARG A 19 -13.43 -6.98 8.68
N PRO A 20 -13.64 -6.38 7.51
CA PRO A 20 -12.91 -5.15 7.17
C PRO A 20 -13.34 -4.00 8.08
N SER A 21 -12.38 -3.17 8.45
CA SER A 21 -12.67 -1.90 9.11
C SER A 21 -13.50 -1.01 8.19
N LEU A 22 -14.52 -0.38 8.75
CA LEU A 22 -15.40 0.52 8.02
C LEU A 22 -15.18 1.96 8.45
N ASP A 23 -15.29 2.89 7.49
CA ASP A 23 -15.29 4.31 7.80
C ASP A 23 -16.69 4.77 8.25
N ALA A 24 -16.83 6.06 8.56
CA ALA A 24 -18.11 6.64 9.00
C ALA A 24 -19.23 6.52 7.96
N LEU A 25 -18.90 6.27 6.70
CA LEU A 25 -19.87 6.09 5.61
C LEU A 25 -20.11 4.61 5.28
N GLY A 26 -19.57 3.69 6.08
CA GLY A 26 -19.72 2.26 5.88
C GLY A 26 -18.83 1.68 4.77
N ARG A 27 -17.83 2.42 4.31
CA ARG A 27 -16.91 1.93 3.27
C ARG A 27 -15.82 1.07 3.90
N PRO A 28 -15.54 -0.12 3.35
CA PRO A 28 -14.51 -0.99 3.90
C PRO A 28 -13.11 -0.50 3.55
N LEU A 29 -12.17 -0.74 4.46
CA LEU A 29 -10.75 -0.53 4.20
C LEU A 29 -10.25 -1.69 3.33
N ARG A 30 -9.89 -1.40 2.07
CA ARG A 30 -9.47 -2.41 1.08
C ARG A 30 -8.08 -2.19 0.51
N SER A 31 -7.66 -0.95 0.41
CA SER A 31 -6.44 -0.58 -0.30
C SER A 31 -5.50 0.18 0.61
N LEU A 32 -4.22 -0.13 0.49
CA LEU A 32 -3.14 0.54 1.20
C LEU A 32 -2.12 1.05 0.18
N ARG A 33 -1.75 2.31 0.31
CA ARG A 33 -0.63 2.89 -0.43
C ARG A 33 0.54 3.05 0.54
N VAL A 34 1.68 2.53 0.16
CA VAL A 34 2.90 2.59 0.96
C VAL A 34 3.96 3.39 0.22
N SER A 35 4.37 4.51 0.79
CA SER A 35 5.52 5.25 0.28
C SER A 35 6.80 4.59 0.79
N VAL A 36 7.60 4.07 -0.13
CA VAL A 36 8.85 3.35 0.21
C VAL A 36 10.07 4.25 0.20
N ILE A 37 9.94 5.46 -0.33
CA ILE A 37 11.01 6.43 -0.44
C ILE A 37 10.42 7.82 -0.65
N ASP A 38 11.10 8.85 -0.16
CA ASP A 38 10.70 10.24 -0.37
C ASP A 38 11.33 10.89 -1.61
N ARG A 39 12.40 10.31 -2.14
CA ARG A 39 13.18 10.86 -3.26
C ARG A 39 12.56 10.53 -4.60
N CYS A 40 12.75 11.44 -5.56
CA CYS A 40 12.37 11.26 -6.94
C CYS A 40 13.45 11.83 -7.86
N ASP A 41 13.65 11.20 -9.02
CA ASP A 41 14.58 11.66 -10.05
C ASP A 41 13.95 12.66 -11.04
N LEU A 42 12.67 12.97 -10.87
CA LEU A 42 11.96 14.01 -11.62
C LEU A 42 11.43 15.10 -10.70
N ARG A 43 11.20 16.28 -11.28
CA ARG A 43 10.61 17.44 -10.61
C ARG A 43 9.36 17.88 -11.35
N CYS A 44 8.33 17.04 -11.27
CA CYS A 44 7.05 17.34 -11.90
C CYS A 44 6.41 18.57 -11.25
N ALA A 45 5.98 19.53 -12.05
CA ALA A 45 5.46 20.81 -11.56
C ALA A 45 4.24 20.67 -10.64
N TYR A 46 3.45 19.63 -10.82
CA TYR A 46 2.26 19.35 -9.99
C TYR A 46 2.57 18.54 -8.71
N CYS A 47 3.74 17.89 -8.65
CA CYS A 47 4.09 16.97 -7.56
C CYS A 47 5.28 17.48 -6.75
N MET A 48 6.35 17.89 -7.43
CA MET A 48 7.60 18.38 -6.85
C MET A 48 8.07 19.63 -7.59
N PRO A 49 7.39 20.77 -7.39
CA PRO A 49 7.66 22.01 -8.17
C PRO A 49 8.96 22.71 -7.77
N GLU A 50 9.53 22.41 -6.63
CA GLU A 50 10.77 23.04 -6.15
C GLU A 50 12.01 22.31 -6.69
N GLU A 51 13.12 23.00 -6.79
CA GLU A 51 14.38 22.41 -7.24
C GLU A 51 15.10 21.67 -6.11
N ASP A 52 15.03 22.21 -4.90
CA ASP A 52 15.72 21.68 -3.74
C ASP A 52 14.73 21.13 -2.69
N TYR A 53 14.97 19.89 -2.26
CA TYR A 53 14.20 19.23 -1.22
C TYR A 53 15.10 18.70 -0.12
N ALA A 54 14.67 18.86 1.13
CA ALA A 54 15.28 18.19 2.27
C ALA A 54 14.71 16.78 2.39
N TRP A 55 15.53 15.79 2.06
CA TRP A 55 15.12 14.38 2.16
C TRP A 55 15.28 13.87 3.58
N LEU A 56 14.45 12.92 3.95
CA LEU A 56 14.61 12.22 5.21
C LEU A 56 15.95 11.48 5.24
N PRO A 57 16.63 11.44 6.40
CA PRO A 57 17.80 10.58 6.54
C PRO A 57 17.39 9.13 6.36
N LYS A 58 18.34 8.28 5.94
CA LYS A 58 18.08 6.86 5.69
C LYS A 58 17.40 6.17 6.88
N GLU A 59 17.77 6.56 8.10
CA GLU A 59 17.22 6.04 9.35
C GLU A 59 15.77 6.48 9.60
N GLY A 60 15.31 7.54 8.94
CA GLY A 60 13.93 8.01 9.01
C GLY A 60 12.98 7.32 8.04
N ILE A 61 13.49 6.42 7.19
CA ILE A 61 12.70 5.67 6.21
C ILE A 61 12.45 4.27 6.76
N LEU A 62 11.22 3.78 6.63
CA LEU A 62 10.86 2.44 7.09
C LEU A 62 11.72 1.36 6.43
N THR A 63 12.15 0.40 7.22
CA THR A 63 12.79 -0.81 6.70
C THR A 63 11.75 -1.70 6.01
N PHE A 64 12.20 -2.64 5.20
CA PHE A 64 11.28 -3.59 4.55
C PHE A 64 10.56 -4.46 5.58
N ASP A 65 11.22 -4.87 6.65
CA ASP A 65 10.59 -5.62 7.74
C ASP A 65 9.48 -4.81 8.42
N GLU A 66 9.71 -3.52 8.65
CA GLU A 66 8.69 -2.63 9.21
C GLU A 66 7.51 -2.48 8.25
N ILE A 67 7.76 -2.33 6.95
CA ILE A 67 6.72 -2.26 5.92
C ILE A 67 5.89 -3.53 5.91
N LEU A 68 6.53 -4.70 5.95
CA LEU A 68 5.83 -5.98 5.96
C LEU A 68 4.95 -6.14 7.20
N ARG A 69 5.42 -5.72 8.37
CA ARG A 69 4.61 -5.72 9.61
C ARG A 69 3.41 -4.79 9.52
N LEU A 70 3.60 -3.60 8.96
CA LEU A 70 2.50 -2.67 8.73
C LEU A 70 1.46 -3.25 7.78
N VAL A 71 1.91 -3.86 6.68
CA VAL A 71 1.00 -4.52 5.72
C VAL A 71 0.22 -5.63 6.41
N ASP A 72 0.86 -6.47 7.22
CA ASP A 72 0.17 -7.52 7.98
C ASP A 72 -0.92 -6.95 8.87
N GLY A 73 -0.62 -5.87 9.60
CA GLY A 73 -1.61 -5.19 10.45
C GLY A 73 -2.79 -4.65 9.65
N PHE A 74 -2.54 -4.06 8.49
CA PHE A 74 -3.62 -3.57 7.62
C PHE A 74 -4.41 -4.70 6.97
N VAL A 75 -3.77 -5.82 6.64
CA VAL A 75 -4.46 -7.01 6.13
C VAL A 75 -5.45 -7.54 7.17
N GLU A 76 -5.09 -7.55 8.45
CA GLU A 76 -6.00 -7.90 9.54
C GLU A 76 -7.22 -6.97 9.59
N GLN A 77 -7.07 -5.72 9.16
CA GLN A 77 -8.17 -4.74 9.09
C GLN A 77 -8.99 -4.82 7.80
N GLY A 78 -8.64 -5.70 6.88
CA GLY A 78 -9.40 -5.92 5.65
C GLY A 78 -8.70 -5.50 4.36
N VAL A 79 -7.52 -4.94 4.41
CA VAL A 79 -6.75 -4.57 3.21
C VAL A 79 -6.39 -5.82 2.41
N ARG A 80 -6.59 -5.75 1.10
CA ARG A 80 -6.26 -6.81 0.15
C ARG A 80 -5.43 -6.31 -1.02
N ARG A 81 -5.38 -5.00 -1.22
CA ARG A 81 -4.64 -4.35 -2.29
C ARG A 81 -3.55 -3.48 -1.72
N VAL A 82 -2.33 -3.67 -2.18
CA VAL A 82 -1.17 -2.86 -1.76
C VAL A 82 -0.56 -2.20 -2.98
N ARG A 83 -0.34 -0.90 -2.89
CA ARG A 83 0.34 -0.14 -3.92
C ARG A 83 1.59 0.51 -3.34
N LEU A 84 2.73 0.17 -3.91
CA LEU A 84 3.99 0.81 -3.58
C LEU A 84 4.13 2.10 -4.36
N THR A 85 4.49 3.15 -3.66
CA THR A 85 4.63 4.50 -4.20
C THR A 85 5.75 5.21 -3.46
N GLY A 86 5.78 6.51 -3.53
CA GLY A 86 6.76 7.33 -2.83
C GLY A 86 6.95 8.61 -3.57
N GLY A 87 8.18 9.10 -3.58
CA GLY A 87 8.80 9.76 -4.69
C GLY A 87 8.83 8.79 -5.87
N GLU A 88 9.98 8.28 -6.23
CA GLU A 88 10.09 7.22 -7.25
C GLU A 88 10.50 5.90 -6.59
N PRO A 89 9.60 4.91 -6.46
CA PRO A 89 9.89 3.68 -5.71
C PRO A 89 11.04 2.86 -6.29
N LEU A 90 11.28 2.92 -7.60
CA LEU A 90 12.38 2.19 -8.23
C LEU A 90 13.77 2.73 -7.85
N LEU A 91 13.85 3.87 -7.19
CA LEU A 91 15.09 4.37 -6.59
C LEU A 91 15.45 3.66 -5.29
N ARG A 92 14.49 2.97 -4.65
CA ARG A 92 14.74 2.24 -3.41
C ARG A 92 15.53 0.96 -3.69
N GLY A 93 16.74 0.86 -3.14
CA GLY A 93 17.55 -0.36 -3.25
C GLY A 93 16.86 -1.57 -2.65
N GLY A 94 16.95 -2.73 -3.31
CA GLY A 94 16.35 -3.97 -2.82
C GLY A 94 14.83 -4.07 -2.99
N LEU A 95 14.20 -3.17 -3.74
CA LEU A 95 12.75 -3.15 -3.91
C LEU A 95 12.20 -4.49 -4.44
N VAL A 96 12.95 -5.20 -5.27
CA VAL A 96 12.55 -6.52 -5.80
C VAL A 96 12.31 -7.51 -4.66
N ASP A 97 13.14 -7.49 -3.63
CA ASP A 97 12.98 -8.36 -2.47
C ASP A 97 11.68 -8.04 -1.72
N LEU A 98 11.39 -6.76 -1.53
CA LEU A 98 10.12 -6.33 -0.92
C LEU A 98 8.92 -6.76 -1.76
N VAL A 99 8.98 -6.57 -3.08
CA VAL A 99 7.92 -7.00 -4.00
C VAL A 99 7.70 -8.50 -3.91
N ARG A 100 8.77 -9.28 -3.87
CA ARG A 100 8.69 -10.74 -3.71
C ARG A 100 8.01 -11.12 -2.41
N ASP A 101 8.43 -10.53 -1.31
CA ASP A 101 7.89 -10.84 0.01
C ASP A 101 6.42 -10.44 0.13
N LEU A 102 6.03 -9.31 -0.47
CA LEU A 102 4.63 -8.89 -0.52
C LEU A 102 3.80 -9.78 -1.43
N SER A 103 4.35 -10.26 -2.55
CA SER A 103 3.61 -11.08 -3.51
C SER A 103 3.18 -12.44 -2.95
N ILE A 104 3.93 -12.96 -1.99
CA ILE A 104 3.62 -14.23 -1.32
C ILE A 104 2.93 -14.04 0.02
N ARG A 105 2.70 -12.79 0.44
CA ARG A 105 2.14 -12.47 1.75
C ARG A 105 0.66 -12.85 1.81
N HIS A 106 0.28 -13.56 2.88
CA HIS A 106 -1.11 -13.90 3.12
C HIS A 106 -1.99 -12.63 3.17
N GLY A 107 -3.08 -12.64 2.44
CA GLY A 107 -4.05 -11.55 2.39
C GLY A 107 -3.78 -10.47 1.34
N VAL A 108 -2.58 -10.41 0.78
CA VAL A 108 -2.29 -9.50 -0.34
C VAL A 108 -2.74 -10.17 -1.64
N GLU A 109 -3.83 -9.68 -2.21
CA GLU A 109 -4.45 -10.24 -3.43
C GLU A 109 -4.05 -9.46 -4.68
N ASP A 110 -3.75 -8.17 -4.53
CA ASP A 110 -3.36 -7.29 -5.62
C ASP A 110 -2.18 -6.43 -5.17
N LEU A 111 -1.10 -6.48 -5.91
CA LEU A 111 0.12 -5.71 -5.65
C LEU A 111 0.48 -4.90 -6.88
N ALA A 112 0.61 -3.59 -6.71
CA ALA A 112 0.94 -2.67 -7.78
C ALA A 112 2.04 -1.69 -7.36
N ILE A 113 2.73 -1.14 -8.34
CA ILE A 113 3.74 -0.10 -8.17
C ILE A 113 3.36 1.09 -9.03
N THR A 114 3.39 2.29 -8.45
CA THR A 114 3.28 3.54 -9.20
C THR A 114 4.67 4.08 -9.44
N THR A 115 5.09 4.18 -10.70
CA THR A 115 6.44 4.60 -11.08
C THR A 115 6.41 5.53 -12.28
N ASN A 116 7.41 6.43 -12.36
CA ASN A 116 7.67 7.21 -13.57
C ASN A 116 8.44 6.41 -14.64
N ALA A 117 8.85 5.19 -14.31
CA ALA A 117 9.53 4.23 -15.18
C ALA A 117 10.94 4.63 -15.65
N THR A 118 11.51 5.76 -15.20
CA THR A 118 12.86 6.19 -15.62
C THR A 118 13.94 5.17 -15.28
N GLN A 119 13.74 4.42 -14.21
CA GLN A 119 14.69 3.42 -13.71
C GLN A 119 14.32 1.98 -14.10
N LEU A 120 13.27 1.80 -14.87
CA LEU A 120 12.72 0.46 -15.15
C LEU A 120 13.73 -0.49 -15.82
N ALA A 121 14.60 0.03 -16.67
CA ALA A 121 15.60 -0.77 -17.35
C ALA A 121 16.69 -1.36 -16.44
N ARG A 122 16.75 -0.93 -15.18
CA ARG A 122 17.70 -1.44 -14.18
C ARG A 122 17.19 -2.64 -13.40
N TRP A 123 15.91 -2.96 -13.57
CA TRP A 123 15.19 -4.01 -12.82
C TRP A 123 14.77 -5.21 -13.74
#